data_e5e4847f155f801dd7e8fe40ef1c8f36
#
_entry.id   e5e4847f155f801dd7e8fe40ef1c8f36
#
_cell.length_a   1.000
_cell.length_b   1.000
_cell.length_c   1.000
_cell.angle_alpha   90.00
_cell.angle_beta   90.00
_cell.angle_gamma   90.00
#
_symmetry.space_group_name_H-M   'P 1'
#
loop_
_entity.id
_entity.type
_entity.pdbx_description
1 polymer ?
#
loop_
_entity_poly.entity_id
_entity_poly.type
_entity_poly.pdbx_seq_one_letter_code
_entity_poly.pdbx_strand_id
1 'polypeptide(L)'
;DDARDDESRAHLVEQLRAQSTPAQAISLCNELVRDRISYAAGSTTVSTTASEAWATGSGVCQDFTHAMLSLLRSAGIPARYVSGYLHTEEQALGETVRGESHAWVEVWNGGWEGLDPTNNRAVGSAHVLVARGRDYADVPPLKGIYAGGASQGLGVEVEITQLVR
;
A
#
# COMPACT_ATOMS: atom_id res chain seq x y z
N ASP A 1 -26.18 -1.74 -4.02
CA ASP A 1 -24.92 -1.91 -3.30
C ASP A 1 -23.98 -0.73 -3.55
N ASP A 2 -23.75 -0.31 -4.78
CA ASP A 2 -22.83 0.79 -5.17
C ASP A 2 -23.14 2.12 -4.44
N ALA A 3 -24.40 2.53 -4.36
CA ALA A 3 -24.80 3.79 -3.73
C ALA A 3 -24.58 3.79 -2.19
N ARG A 4 -24.73 2.66 -1.52
CA ARG A 4 -24.46 2.55 -0.08
C ARG A 4 -22.97 2.58 0.24
N ASP A 5 -22.15 2.00 -0.63
CA ASP A 5 -20.70 2.03 -0.48
C ASP A 5 -20.16 3.45 -0.71
N ASP A 6 -20.74 4.20 -1.66
CA ASP A 6 -20.41 5.61 -1.89
C ASP A 6 -20.83 6.53 -0.72
N GLU A 7 -22.00 6.33 -0.13
CA GLU A 7 -22.43 7.08 1.06
C GLU A 7 -21.57 6.76 2.28
N SER A 8 -21.26 5.48 2.48
CA SER A 8 -20.39 5.04 3.57
C SER A 8 -19.00 5.66 3.43
N ARG A 9 -18.44 5.65 2.22
CA ARG A 9 -17.15 6.24 1.92
C ARG A 9 -17.15 7.77 2.11
N ALA A 10 -18.19 8.47 1.66
CA ALA A 10 -18.33 9.89 1.86
C ALA A 10 -18.34 10.25 3.35
N HIS A 11 -19.04 9.46 4.18
CA HIS A 11 -19.03 9.65 5.62
C HIS A 11 -17.64 9.47 6.24
N LEU A 12 -16.88 8.48 5.81
CA LEU A 12 -15.49 8.29 6.28
C LEU A 12 -14.60 9.47 5.89
N VAL A 13 -14.73 9.98 4.67
CA VAL A 13 -13.99 11.17 4.21
C VAL A 13 -14.31 12.40 5.07
N GLU A 14 -15.58 12.61 5.42
CA GLU A 14 -15.97 13.71 6.33
C GLU A 14 -15.39 13.52 7.74
N GLN A 15 -15.33 12.30 8.25
CA GLN A 15 -14.66 12.02 9.52
C GLN A 15 -13.16 12.38 9.48
N LEU A 16 -12.48 12.08 8.37
CA LEU A 16 -11.08 12.47 8.20
C LEU A 16 -10.91 13.99 8.13
N ARG A 17 -11.77 14.68 7.40
CA ARG A 17 -11.77 16.16 7.28
C ARG A 17 -12.05 16.86 8.60
N ALA A 18 -12.84 16.25 9.49
CA ALA A 18 -13.15 16.77 10.80
C ALA A 18 -12.00 16.71 11.80
N GLN A 19 -10.91 16.01 11.49
CA GLN A 19 -9.75 15.92 12.36
C GLN A 19 -9.03 17.27 12.47
N SER A 20 -8.51 17.57 13.66
CA SER A 20 -7.84 18.84 13.93
C SER A 20 -6.47 18.98 13.27
N THR A 21 -5.84 17.86 12.94
CA THR A 21 -4.51 17.83 12.31
C THR A 21 -4.42 16.75 11.25
N PRO A 22 -3.55 16.92 10.22
CA PRO A 22 -3.29 15.87 9.24
C PRO A 22 -2.83 14.55 9.88
N ALA A 23 -2.01 14.61 10.92
CA ALA A 23 -1.54 13.43 11.63
C ALA A 23 -2.70 12.61 12.23
N GLN A 24 -3.69 13.26 12.84
CA GLN A 24 -4.88 12.58 13.36
C GLN A 24 -5.72 11.95 12.24
N ALA A 25 -5.88 12.66 11.12
CA ALA A 25 -6.61 12.13 9.96
C ALA A 25 -5.89 10.93 9.35
N ILE A 26 -4.55 10.96 9.24
CA ILE A 26 -3.75 9.86 8.75
C ILE A 26 -3.87 8.61 9.65
N SER A 27 -3.78 8.81 10.98
CA SER A 27 -3.95 7.72 11.96
C SER A 27 -5.33 7.09 11.86
N LEU A 28 -6.39 7.91 11.86
CA LEU A 28 -7.76 7.45 11.71
C LEU A 28 -7.97 6.71 10.38
N CYS A 29 -7.42 7.22 9.28
CA CYS A 29 -7.51 6.56 7.98
C CYS A 29 -6.88 5.16 8.01
N ASN A 30 -5.71 5.02 8.62
CA ASN A 30 -5.05 3.74 8.79
C ASN A 30 -5.90 2.75 9.60
N GLU A 31 -6.49 3.20 10.69
CA GLU A 31 -7.42 2.39 11.51
C GLU A 31 -8.63 1.93 10.69
N LEU A 32 -9.31 2.85 10.00
CA LEU A 32 -10.49 2.55 9.19
C LEU A 32 -10.20 1.55 8.06
N VAL A 33 -9.06 1.66 7.39
CA VAL A 33 -8.65 0.72 6.35
C VAL A 33 -8.41 -0.66 6.94
N ARG A 34 -7.75 -0.74 8.07
CA ARG A 34 -7.42 -2.00 8.75
C ARG A 34 -8.63 -2.70 9.38
N ASP A 35 -9.59 -1.92 9.86
CA ASP A 35 -10.85 -2.46 10.35
C ASP A 35 -11.71 -3.02 9.22
N ARG A 36 -11.59 -2.44 8.03
CA ARG A 36 -12.39 -2.82 6.86
C ARG A 36 -11.79 -3.96 6.06
N ILE A 37 -10.47 -3.98 5.87
CA ILE A 37 -9.79 -4.95 5.01
C ILE A 37 -8.95 -5.91 5.86
N SER A 38 -9.22 -7.19 5.71
CA SER A 38 -8.42 -8.27 6.29
C SER A 38 -7.39 -8.77 5.26
N TYR A 39 -6.16 -9.03 5.72
CA TYR A 39 -5.13 -9.56 4.83
C TYR A 39 -5.46 -10.99 4.39
N ALA A 40 -5.51 -11.21 3.08
CA ALA A 40 -5.77 -12.52 2.50
C ALA A 40 -4.97 -12.68 1.20
N ALA A 41 -3.92 -13.49 1.25
CA ALA A 41 -3.11 -13.78 0.06
C ALA A 41 -3.96 -14.48 -1.01
N GLY A 42 -3.84 -14.01 -2.26
CA GLY A 42 -4.57 -14.56 -3.40
C GLY A 42 -6.06 -14.19 -3.48
N SER A 43 -6.58 -13.34 -2.59
CA SER A 43 -7.97 -12.86 -2.64
C SER A 43 -8.21 -11.83 -3.73
N THR A 44 -7.17 -11.16 -4.18
CA THR A 44 -7.22 -10.07 -5.18
C THR A 44 -6.16 -10.27 -6.26
N THR A 45 -6.26 -9.49 -7.32
CA THR A 45 -5.31 -9.45 -8.42
C THR A 45 -4.74 -8.04 -8.56
N VAL A 46 -3.70 -7.87 -9.38
CA VAL A 46 -3.10 -6.56 -9.67
C VAL A 46 -4.06 -5.57 -10.33
N SER A 47 -5.18 -6.03 -10.86
CA SER A 47 -6.22 -5.20 -11.45
C SER A 47 -7.37 -4.87 -10.48
N THR A 48 -7.37 -5.43 -9.28
CA THR A 48 -8.40 -5.15 -8.27
C THR A 48 -8.34 -3.67 -7.87
N THR A 49 -9.48 -3.01 -7.94
CA THR A 49 -9.61 -1.60 -7.56
C THR A 49 -9.76 -1.43 -6.04
N ALA A 50 -9.49 -0.23 -5.55
CA ALA A 50 -9.71 0.12 -4.14
C ALA A 50 -11.17 -0.12 -3.70
N SER A 51 -12.13 0.15 -4.58
CA SER A 51 -13.56 -0.05 -4.29
C SER A 51 -13.93 -1.54 -4.19
N GLU A 52 -13.39 -2.37 -5.07
CA GLU A 52 -13.62 -3.83 -5.03
C GLU A 52 -13.01 -4.45 -3.76
N ALA A 53 -11.78 -4.10 -3.42
CA ALA A 53 -11.13 -4.56 -2.18
C ALA A 53 -11.89 -4.08 -0.94
N TRP A 54 -12.38 -2.83 -0.96
CA TRP A 54 -13.20 -2.27 0.11
C TRP A 54 -14.52 -3.02 0.27
N ALA A 55 -15.24 -3.29 -0.81
CA ALA A 55 -16.50 -4.01 -0.80
C ALA A 55 -16.32 -5.46 -0.31
N THR A 56 -15.27 -6.14 -0.80
CA THR A 56 -14.95 -7.52 -0.42
C THR A 56 -14.47 -7.64 1.03
N GLY A 57 -13.81 -6.61 1.57
CA GLY A 57 -13.23 -6.61 2.91
C GLY A 57 -12.01 -7.51 3.06
N SER A 58 -11.34 -7.83 1.95
CA SER A 58 -10.11 -8.64 1.95
C SER A 58 -9.17 -8.18 0.84
N GLY A 59 -7.86 -8.31 1.06
CA GLY A 59 -6.87 -7.91 0.09
C GLY A 59 -5.43 -8.15 0.54
N VAL A 60 -4.50 -7.71 -0.29
CA VAL A 60 -3.06 -7.75 -0.04
C VAL A 60 -2.50 -6.32 0.14
N CYS A 61 -1.20 -6.16 0.30
CA CYS A 61 -0.56 -4.86 0.54
C CYS A 61 -0.94 -3.77 -0.47
N GLN A 62 -1.11 -4.14 -1.75
CA GLN A 62 -1.60 -3.23 -2.79
C GLN A 62 -2.98 -2.66 -2.46
N ASP A 63 -3.89 -3.50 -1.97
CA ASP A 63 -5.28 -3.12 -1.71
C ASP A 63 -5.40 -2.21 -0.49
N PHE A 64 -4.68 -2.51 0.59
CA PHE A 64 -4.57 -1.61 1.76
C PHE A 64 -4.02 -0.24 1.35
N THR A 65 -2.98 -0.25 0.53
CA THR A 65 -2.35 0.98 0.02
C THR A 65 -3.33 1.79 -0.83
N HIS A 66 -4.03 1.17 -1.79
CA HIS A 66 -5.01 1.84 -2.65
C HIS A 66 -6.22 2.37 -1.86
N ALA A 67 -6.74 1.61 -0.91
CA ALA A 67 -7.84 2.06 -0.05
C ALA A 67 -7.45 3.30 0.77
N MET A 68 -6.27 3.27 1.39
CA MET A 68 -5.75 4.39 2.16
C MET A 68 -5.52 5.64 1.29
N LEU A 69 -4.89 5.49 0.11
CA LEU A 69 -4.70 6.57 -0.84
C LEU A 69 -6.02 7.20 -1.27
N SER A 70 -7.03 6.36 -1.53
CA SER A 70 -8.34 6.81 -1.97
C SER A 70 -9.02 7.68 -0.91
N LEU A 71 -9.01 7.29 0.36
CA LEU A 71 -9.60 8.04 1.46
C LEU A 71 -8.82 9.34 1.75
N LEU A 72 -7.50 9.27 1.88
CA LEU A 72 -6.66 10.42 2.17
C LEU A 72 -6.77 11.51 1.10
N ARG A 73 -6.67 11.13 -0.17
CA ARG A 73 -6.79 12.08 -1.29
C ARG A 73 -8.18 12.70 -1.37
N SER A 74 -9.23 11.92 -1.11
CA SER A 74 -10.60 12.44 -1.02
C SER A 74 -10.78 13.40 0.14
N ALA A 75 -10.04 13.21 1.24
CA ALA A 75 -10.01 14.14 2.37
C ALA A 75 -9.13 15.39 2.12
N GLY A 76 -8.39 15.45 1.01
CA GLY A 76 -7.50 16.57 0.66
C GLY A 76 -6.09 16.42 1.21
N ILE A 77 -5.71 15.25 1.72
CA ILE A 77 -4.37 14.97 2.23
C ILE A 77 -3.52 14.39 1.10
N PRO A 78 -2.40 15.06 0.72
CA PRO A 78 -1.52 14.55 -0.31
C PRO A 78 -0.91 13.21 0.12
N ALA A 79 -1.04 12.20 -0.74
CA ALA A 79 -0.49 10.88 -0.51
C ALA A 79 -0.09 10.23 -1.84
N ARG A 80 0.93 9.36 -1.81
CA ARG A 80 1.44 8.66 -2.99
C ARG A 80 1.71 7.19 -2.71
N TYR A 81 1.59 6.41 -3.75
CA TYR A 81 1.89 4.98 -3.76
C TYR A 81 3.39 4.76 -3.77
N VAL A 82 3.85 3.81 -2.99
CA VAL A 82 5.24 3.34 -3.02
C VAL A 82 5.27 1.84 -3.30
N SER A 83 6.09 1.46 -4.26
CA SER A 83 6.44 0.08 -4.57
C SER A 83 7.86 -0.19 -4.08
N GLY A 84 8.06 -1.35 -3.50
CA GLY A 84 9.36 -1.75 -2.99
C GLY A 84 9.40 -3.21 -2.55
N TYR A 85 10.32 -3.50 -1.68
CA TYR A 85 10.48 -4.83 -1.07
C TYR A 85 10.51 -4.71 0.44
N LEU A 86 10.04 -5.77 1.10
CA LEU A 86 10.07 -5.89 2.55
C LEU A 86 11.11 -6.94 2.94
N HIS A 87 12.01 -6.56 3.84
CA HIS A 87 12.88 -7.50 4.55
C HIS A 87 12.04 -8.17 5.64
N THR A 88 11.82 -9.47 5.51
CA THR A 88 10.87 -10.21 6.35
C THR A 88 11.41 -10.54 7.74
N GLU A 89 12.73 -10.47 7.92
CA GLU A 89 13.42 -10.81 9.19
C GLU A 89 14.24 -9.63 9.71
N GLU A 90 13.61 -8.72 10.43
CA GLU A 90 14.20 -7.44 10.87
C GLU A 90 15.48 -7.56 11.74
N GLN A 91 15.76 -8.74 12.31
CA GLN A 91 16.90 -8.94 13.19
C GLN A 91 18.08 -9.70 12.54
N ALA A 92 17.94 -10.11 11.30
CA ALA A 92 18.98 -10.84 10.58
C ALA A 92 20.02 -9.89 9.96
N LEU A 93 20.76 -9.15 10.80
CA LEU A 93 21.81 -8.25 10.34
C LEU A 93 22.97 -9.03 9.71
N GLY A 94 23.32 -8.67 8.48
CA GLY A 94 24.40 -9.33 7.72
C GLY A 94 24.00 -10.64 7.06
N GLU A 95 22.80 -11.13 7.31
CA GLU A 95 22.26 -12.32 6.65
C GLU A 95 21.44 -11.93 5.42
N THR A 96 21.45 -12.80 4.41
CA THR A 96 20.61 -12.66 3.23
C THR A 96 19.30 -13.38 3.45
N VAL A 97 18.18 -12.66 3.35
CA VAL A 97 16.85 -13.23 3.48
C VAL A 97 16.06 -13.07 2.19
N ARG A 98 15.07 -13.91 2.00
CA ARG A 98 14.13 -13.77 0.91
C ARG A 98 13.21 -12.59 1.18
N GLY A 99 13.31 -11.57 0.32
CA GLY A 99 12.43 -10.41 0.35
C GLY A 99 11.10 -10.65 -0.34
N GLU A 100 10.09 -9.93 0.07
CA GLU A 100 8.77 -9.95 -0.56
C GLU A 100 8.51 -8.59 -1.25
N SER A 101 7.87 -8.64 -2.43
CA SER A 101 7.35 -7.42 -3.03
C SER A 101 6.30 -6.82 -2.10
N HIS A 102 6.37 -5.51 -1.89
CA HIS A 102 5.52 -4.82 -0.93
C HIS A 102 5.10 -3.46 -1.44
N ALA A 103 3.99 -2.98 -0.91
CA ALA A 103 3.46 -1.66 -1.20
C ALA A 103 3.06 -0.95 0.10
N TRP A 104 3.26 0.36 0.12
CA TRP A 104 2.88 1.23 1.22
C TRP A 104 2.54 2.63 0.74
N VAL A 105 2.14 3.51 1.63
CA VAL A 105 1.88 4.91 1.32
C VAL A 105 3.01 5.81 1.82
N GLU A 106 3.27 6.88 1.10
CA GLU A 106 3.87 8.08 1.67
C GLU A 106 2.81 9.17 1.73
N VAL A 107 2.69 9.81 2.89
CA VAL A 107 1.69 10.83 3.21
C VAL A 107 2.36 12.16 3.55
N TRP A 108 1.69 13.27 3.27
CA TRP A 108 2.22 14.60 3.60
C TRP A 108 1.68 15.08 4.94
N ASN A 109 2.58 15.20 5.91
CA ASN A 109 2.30 15.75 7.24
C ASN A 109 3.33 16.81 7.62
N GLY A 110 3.45 17.87 6.79
CA GLY A 110 4.54 18.83 6.90
C GLY A 110 5.85 18.37 6.27
N GLY A 111 5.95 17.10 5.93
CA GLY A 111 6.99 16.38 5.21
C GLY A 111 6.42 15.08 4.69
N TRP A 112 7.14 14.38 3.80
CA TRP A 112 6.75 13.05 3.36
C TRP A 112 7.13 12.00 4.41
N GLU A 113 6.13 11.31 4.93
CA GLU A 113 6.26 10.22 5.92
C GLU A 113 5.75 8.91 5.31
N GLY A 114 6.50 7.82 5.48
CA GLY A 114 6.10 6.50 5.03
C GLY A 114 5.27 5.76 6.08
N LEU A 115 4.14 5.20 5.67
CA LEU A 115 3.27 4.39 6.52
C LEU A 115 2.88 3.11 5.78
N ASP A 116 3.08 1.97 6.44
CA ASP A 116 2.70 0.65 5.95
C ASP A 116 1.37 0.22 6.59
N PRO A 117 0.24 0.39 5.88
CA PRO A 117 -1.07 0.08 6.43
C PRO A 117 -1.29 -1.43 6.61
N THR A 118 -0.62 -2.25 5.83
CA THR A 118 -0.73 -3.72 5.94
C THR A 118 -0.18 -4.23 7.25
N ASN A 119 1.01 -3.74 7.64
CA ASN A 119 1.70 -4.15 8.85
C ASN A 119 1.47 -3.20 10.04
N ASN A 120 0.67 -2.13 9.86
CA ASN A 120 0.37 -1.13 10.90
C ASN A 120 1.62 -0.51 11.52
N ARG A 121 2.55 -0.05 10.70
CA ARG A 121 3.80 0.52 11.19
C ARG A 121 4.32 1.65 10.30
N ALA A 122 5.15 2.50 10.87
CA ALA A 122 5.94 3.43 10.09
C ALA A 122 6.94 2.68 9.19
N VAL A 123 7.23 3.25 8.04
CA VAL A 123 8.29 2.76 7.15
C VAL A 123 9.65 2.95 7.83
N GLY A 124 10.47 1.92 7.80
CA GLY A 124 11.78 1.88 8.45
C GLY A 124 12.79 1.06 7.65
N SER A 125 13.84 0.62 8.32
CA SER A 125 14.99 -0.09 7.71
C SER A 125 14.63 -1.40 7.00
N ALA A 126 13.49 -2.00 7.33
CA ALA A 126 12.98 -3.19 6.66
C ALA A 126 12.36 -2.92 5.28
N HIS A 127 12.10 -1.65 4.94
CA HIS A 127 11.44 -1.27 3.69
C HIS A 127 12.49 -0.79 2.68
N VAL A 128 12.62 -1.51 1.58
CA VAL A 128 13.50 -1.15 0.46
C VAL A 128 12.67 -0.47 -0.62
N LEU A 129 12.75 0.86 -0.71
CA LEU A 129 12.01 1.65 -1.67
C LEU A 129 12.59 1.46 -3.08
N VAL A 130 11.70 1.19 -4.05
CA VAL A 130 12.05 1.08 -5.46
C VAL A 130 11.49 2.26 -6.26
N ALA A 131 10.20 2.53 -6.16
CA ALA A 131 9.56 3.58 -6.94
C ALA A 131 8.35 4.21 -6.23
N ARG A 132 8.05 5.44 -6.64
CA ARG A 132 6.89 6.23 -6.18
C ARG A 132 5.99 6.56 -7.35
N GLY A 133 4.67 6.47 -7.16
CA GLY A 133 3.69 6.76 -8.19
C GLY A 133 2.35 7.23 -7.62
N ARG A 134 1.39 7.44 -8.49
CA ARG A 134 0.01 7.75 -8.10
C ARG A 134 -0.71 6.50 -7.58
N ASP A 135 -0.42 5.37 -8.23
CA ASP A 135 -1.01 4.06 -7.95
C ASP A 135 -0.05 2.95 -8.46
N TYR A 136 -0.50 1.70 -8.34
CA TYR A 136 0.26 0.54 -8.82
C TYR A 136 0.60 0.62 -10.32
N ALA A 137 -0.28 1.18 -11.16
CA ALA A 137 -0.06 1.22 -12.61
C ALA A 137 1.13 2.09 -13.03
N ASP A 138 1.50 3.08 -12.21
CA ASP A 138 2.69 3.91 -12.44
C ASP A 138 3.99 3.16 -12.11
N VAL A 139 3.94 2.24 -11.14
CA VAL A 139 5.14 1.64 -10.52
C VAL A 139 5.05 0.12 -10.32
N PRO A 140 4.57 -0.65 -11.31
CA PRO A 140 4.57 -2.10 -11.16
C PRO A 140 6.01 -2.62 -11.03
N PRO A 141 6.26 -3.65 -10.22
CA PRO A 141 7.61 -4.19 -10.00
C PRO A 141 8.33 -4.62 -11.29
N LEU A 142 7.55 -5.03 -12.28
CA LEU A 142 8.05 -5.38 -13.62
C LEU A 142 7.06 -4.87 -14.66
N LYS A 143 7.53 -3.99 -15.56
CA LYS A 143 6.75 -3.50 -16.70
C LYS A 143 7.61 -3.56 -17.95
N GLY A 144 7.12 -4.22 -19.00
CA GLY A 144 7.79 -4.31 -20.28
C GLY A 144 6.79 -4.31 -21.43
N ILE A 145 7.23 -3.83 -22.60
CA ILE A 145 6.54 -4.01 -23.88
C ILE A 145 7.27 -5.12 -24.61
N TYR A 146 6.55 -6.14 -25.00
CA TYR A 146 7.09 -7.31 -25.64
C TYR A 146 6.36 -7.55 -26.97
N ALA A 147 7.12 -7.77 -28.02
CA ALA A 147 6.60 -8.09 -29.34
C ALA A 147 7.07 -9.51 -29.74
N GLY A 148 6.11 -10.46 -29.82
CA GLY A 148 6.37 -11.86 -30.21
C GLY A 148 5.60 -12.87 -29.36
N GLY A 149 5.57 -14.14 -29.71
CA GLY A 149 4.82 -15.29 -29.18
C GLY A 149 4.38 -15.32 -27.71
N ALA A 150 3.84 -16.43 -27.22
CA ALA A 150 3.20 -16.53 -25.89
C ALA A 150 4.11 -16.07 -24.74
N SER A 151 3.55 -15.25 -23.83
CA SER A 151 4.24 -14.84 -22.59
C SER A 151 4.38 -16.05 -21.66
N GLN A 152 5.58 -16.31 -21.17
CA GLN A 152 5.81 -17.20 -20.04
C GLN A 152 5.82 -16.37 -18.75
N GLY A 153 5.16 -16.86 -17.71
CA GLY A 153 5.26 -16.24 -16.39
C GLY A 153 6.72 -16.29 -15.90
N LEU A 154 7.30 -15.13 -15.65
CA LEU A 154 8.63 -15.04 -15.03
C LEU A 154 8.46 -15.07 -13.51
N GLY A 155 9.07 -16.06 -12.85
CA GLY A 155 9.26 -16.04 -11.42
C GLY A 155 10.24 -14.91 -11.05
N VAL A 156 9.88 -14.11 -10.06
CA VAL A 156 10.78 -13.11 -9.48
C VAL A 156 11.19 -13.58 -8.10
N GLU A 157 12.48 -13.63 -7.85
CA GLU A 157 13.06 -13.89 -6.54
C GLU A 157 13.89 -12.68 -6.13
N VAL A 158 13.70 -12.24 -4.89
CA VAL A 158 14.39 -11.08 -4.34
C VAL A 158 15.14 -11.51 -3.09
N GLU A 159 16.42 -11.21 -3.05
CA GLU A 159 17.27 -11.40 -1.87
C GLU A 159 17.63 -10.05 -1.29
N ILE A 160 17.49 -9.90 0.02
CA ILE A 160 17.80 -8.67 0.74
C ILE A 160 18.79 -8.99 1.85
N THR A 161 19.87 -8.20 1.91
CA THR A 161 20.84 -8.26 3.00
C THR A 161 20.89 -6.90 3.68
N GLN A 162 20.52 -6.85 4.95
CA GLN A 162 20.67 -5.64 5.75
C GLN A 162 22.10 -5.55 6.26
N LEU A 163 22.83 -4.56 5.77
CA LEU A 163 24.21 -4.33 6.20
C LEU A 163 24.24 -3.51 7.49
N VAL A 164 25.14 -3.90 8.39
CA VAL A 164 25.49 -3.09 9.57
C VAL A 164 26.31 -1.89 9.09
N ARG A 165 25.94 -0.70 9.53
CA ARG A 165 26.74 0.52 9.31
C ARG A 165 27.71 0.73 10.45
#